data_f118831bcec74d4bbc81201b4e452feb
#
_entry.id   f118831bcec74d4bbc81201b4e452feb
#
_cell.length_a   1.000
_cell.length_b   1.000
_cell.length_c   1.000
_cell.angle_alpha   90.00
_cell.angle_beta   90.00
_cell.angle_gamma   90.00
#
_symmetry.space_group_name_H-M   'P 1'
#
loop_
_entity.id
_entity.type
_entity.pdbx_description
1 polymer ?
#
loop_
_entity_poly.entity_id
_entity_poly.type
_entity_poly.pdbx_seq_one_letter_code
_entity_poly.pdbx_strand_id
1 'polypeptide(L)'
;MNAPADKVGTNSDIRHANAALLSITHELPPEVVTSDYFDEQLAQTYKRLRMPKGLLERLAGISTRRGWAEGQTFEDGVVAAAEKAIEQAGIGRSQIGLLINASVTRDNFEPAV
;
A
#
# COMPACT_ATOMS: atom_id res chain seq x y z
N MET A 1 15.49 12.81 -43.34
CA MET A 1 16.40 12.79 -42.15
C MET A 1 15.51 13.03 -40.93
N ASN A 2 15.08 11.95 -40.24
CA ASN A 2 14.36 12.07 -39.00
C ASN A 2 15.37 12.09 -37.87
N ALA A 3 15.38 13.18 -37.09
CA ALA A 3 16.13 13.25 -35.85
C ALA A 3 15.55 12.24 -34.86
N PRO A 4 16.38 11.50 -34.12
CA PRO A 4 15.89 10.60 -33.08
C PRO A 4 15.24 11.45 -31.96
N ALA A 5 14.04 11.07 -31.56
CA ALA A 5 13.33 11.63 -30.41
C ALA A 5 14.25 11.52 -29.19
N ASP A 6 14.52 12.67 -28.59
CA ASP A 6 15.28 12.81 -27.34
C ASP A 6 14.60 11.96 -26.27
N LYS A 7 15.25 10.88 -25.88
CA LYS A 7 14.78 10.05 -24.76
C LYS A 7 15.01 10.86 -23.49
N VAL A 8 13.93 11.41 -22.97
CA VAL A 8 13.93 11.89 -21.57
C VAL A 8 14.41 10.72 -20.71
N GLY A 9 15.64 10.83 -20.21
CA GLY A 9 16.25 9.84 -19.35
C GLY A 9 15.40 9.66 -18.10
N THR A 10 14.63 8.58 -18.05
CA THR A 10 14.01 8.15 -16.83
C THR A 10 15.09 7.52 -15.95
N ASN A 11 15.01 7.67 -14.63
CA ASN A 11 15.92 7.05 -13.64
C ASN A 11 16.04 5.50 -13.79
N SER A 12 15.31 4.91 -14.73
CA SER A 12 15.32 3.49 -15.08
C SER A 12 16.60 2.97 -15.74
N ASP A 13 17.50 3.87 -16.18
CA ASP A 13 18.74 3.46 -16.85
C ASP A 13 19.91 3.25 -15.88
N ILE A 14 19.73 3.47 -14.57
CA ILE A 14 20.75 3.17 -13.57
C ILE A 14 20.75 1.66 -13.32
N ARG A 15 21.75 0.97 -13.86
CA ARG A 15 21.95 -0.46 -13.66
C ARG A 15 23.01 -0.69 -12.59
N HIS A 16 22.64 -1.41 -11.53
CA HIS A 16 23.56 -1.86 -10.49
C HIS A 16 24.02 -3.29 -10.82
N ALA A 17 25.32 -3.47 -11.06
CA ALA A 17 25.88 -4.79 -11.41
C ALA A 17 25.79 -5.79 -10.25
N ASN A 18 25.72 -5.30 -9.00
CA ASN A 18 25.79 -6.11 -7.78
C ASN A 18 24.51 -6.05 -6.92
N ALA A 19 23.41 -5.58 -7.48
CA ALA A 19 22.13 -5.49 -6.79
C ALA A 19 21.00 -5.93 -7.71
N ALA A 20 20.07 -6.73 -7.20
CA ALA A 20 18.89 -7.18 -7.90
C ALA A 20 17.65 -7.08 -7.01
N LEU A 21 16.52 -6.68 -7.58
CA LEU A 21 15.21 -6.79 -6.95
C LEU A 21 14.70 -8.21 -7.18
N LEU A 22 14.61 -9.01 -6.13
CA LEU A 22 14.24 -10.43 -6.23
C LEU A 22 12.73 -10.63 -6.25
N SER A 23 11.99 -9.85 -5.46
CA SER A 23 10.53 -9.97 -5.40
C SER A 23 9.89 -8.64 -5.00
N ILE A 24 8.62 -8.45 -5.39
CA ILE A 24 7.71 -7.42 -4.88
C ILE A 24 6.39 -8.12 -4.60
N THR A 25 5.92 -8.04 -3.37
CA THR A 25 4.65 -8.64 -2.95
C THR A 25 3.79 -7.65 -2.19
N HIS A 26 2.53 -8.00 -2.03
CA HIS A 26 1.59 -7.26 -1.20
C HIS A 26 0.66 -8.21 -0.48
N GLU A 27 0.11 -7.77 0.64
CA GLU A 27 -1.02 -8.38 1.31
C GLU A 27 -2.19 -7.42 1.29
N LEU A 28 -3.37 -7.91 0.89
CA LEU A 28 -4.59 -7.11 0.89
C LEU A 28 -5.50 -7.58 2.01
N PRO A 29 -6.00 -6.64 2.84
CA PRO A 29 -7.02 -6.94 3.82
C PRO A 29 -8.24 -7.63 3.19
N PRO A 30 -8.88 -8.60 3.87
CA PRO A 30 -9.93 -9.42 3.29
C PRO A 30 -11.25 -8.67 3.08
N GLU A 31 -11.57 -7.70 3.94
CA GLU A 31 -12.86 -7.02 3.90
C GLU A 31 -12.90 -5.92 2.84
N VAL A 32 -14.00 -5.86 2.11
CA VAL A 32 -14.27 -4.81 1.13
C VAL A 32 -15.21 -3.79 1.76
N VAL A 33 -14.75 -2.54 1.88
CA VAL A 33 -15.54 -1.42 2.39
C VAL A 33 -15.80 -0.45 1.24
N THR A 34 -17.08 -0.18 0.97
CA THR A 34 -17.50 0.72 -0.11
C THR A 34 -17.48 2.19 0.31
N SER A 35 -17.37 3.09 -0.65
CA SER A 35 -17.54 4.52 -0.38
C SER A 35 -18.96 4.86 0.06
N ASP A 36 -19.97 4.14 -0.42
CA ASP A 36 -21.36 4.27 0.04
C ASP A 36 -21.51 3.98 1.54
N TYR A 37 -20.80 2.99 2.07
CA TYR A 37 -20.80 2.72 3.51
C TYR A 37 -20.35 3.95 4.31
N PHE A 38 -19.28 4.61 3.88
CA PHE A 38 -18.81 5.82 4.55
C PHE A 38 -19.78 7.00 4.38
N ASP A 39 -20.40 7.12 3.22
CA ASP A 39 -21.41 8.15 2.97
C ASP A 39 -22.62 8.00 3.92
N GLU A 40 -23.02 6.77 4.21
CA GLU A 40 -24.08 6.49 5.18
C GLU A 40 -23.67 6.83 6.61
N GLN A 41 -22.47 6.44 7.03
CA GLN A 41 -21.95 6.76 8.35
C GLN A 41 -21.77 8.29 8.54
N LEU A 42 -21.41 9.00 7.50
CA LEU A 42 -21.17 10.45 7.52
C LEU A 42 -22.40 11.28 7.15
N ALA A 43 -23.58 10.69 6.94
CA ALA A 43 -24.77 11.37 6.43
C ALA A 43 -25.16 12.61 7.22
N GLN A 44 -25.09 12.55 8.56
CA GLN A 44 -25.40 13.70 9.42
C GLN A 44 -24.37 14.83 9.26
N THR A 45 -23.10 14.47 9.12
CA THR A 45 -22.01 15.43 8.90
C THR A 45 -22.18 16.12 7.55
N TYR A 46 -22.49 15.37 6.49
CA TYR A 46 -22.76 15.91 5.17
C TYR A 46 -23.93 16.89 5.17
N LYS A 47 -25.02 16.52 5.86
CA LYS A 47 -26.17 17.41 6.02
C LYS A 47 -25.79 18.72 6.72
N ARG A 48 -25.02 18.65 7.80
CA ARG A 48 -24.56 19.82 8.56
C ARG A 48 -23.66 20.72 7.72
N LEU A 49 -22.76 20.14 6.93
CA LEU A 49 -21.81 20.85 6.07
C LEU A 49 -22.37 21.20 4.70
N ARG A 50 -23.63 20.85 4.41
CA ARG A 50 -24.27 21.01 3.10
C ARG A 50 -23.49 20.35 1.96
N MET A 51 -22.87 19.21 2.23
CA MET A 51 -22.12 18.43 1.25
C MET A 51 -23.04 17.38 0.61
N PRO A 52 -22.97 17.18 -0.71
CA PRO A 52 -23.75 16.13 -1.37
C PRO A 52 -23.19 14.74 -1.06
N LYS A 53 -24.09 13.74 -1.02
CA LYS A 53 -23.69 12.30 -0.97
C LYS A 53 -22.84 11.96 -2.20
N GLY A 54 -21.89 11.04 -2.07
CA GLY A 54 -20.99 10.62 -3.14
C GLY A 54 -19.85 11.62 -3.43
N LEU A 55 -19.71 12.68 -2.63
CA LEU A 55 -18.67 13.68 -2.86
C LEU A 55 -17.26 13.08 -2.71
N LEU A 56 -17.05 12.26 -1.69
CA LEU A 56 -15.73 11.66 -1.42
C LEU A 56 -15.29 10.76 -2.55
N GLU A 57 -16.18 9.89 -3.05
CA GLU A 57 -15.88 9.02 -4.20
C GLU A 57 -15.58 9.84 -5.44
N ARG A 58 -16.38 10.85 -5.74
CA ARG A 58 -16.20 11.73 -6.90
C ARG A 58 -14.89 12.50 -6.86
N LEU A 59 -14.43 12.92 -5.68
CA LEU A 59 -13.17 13.67 -5.53
C LEU A 59 -11.94 12.74 -5.54
N ALA A 60 -12.04 11.58 -4.87
CA ALA A 60 -10.92 10.66 -4.71
C ALA A 60 -10.81 9.63 -5.85
N GLY A 61 -11.91 9.37 -6.60
CA GLY A 61 -11.95 8.31 -7.59
C GLY A 61 -11.90 6.89 -6.97
N ILE A 62 -12.21 6.76 -5.68
CA ILE A 62 -12.11 5.50 -4.93
C ILE A 62 -13.50 5.02 -4.57
N SER A 63 -13.96 3.93 -5.18
CA SER A 63 -15.25 3.31 -4.91
C SER A 63 -15.21 2.29 -3.77
N THR A 64 -14.07 1.61 -3.61
CA THR A 64 -13.89 0.57 -2.57
C THR A 64 -12.53 0.69 -1.90
N ARG A 65 -12.46 0.23 -0.65
CA ARG A 65 -11.24 0.10 0.15
C ARG A 65 -11.19 -1.29 0.75
N ARG A 66 -10.00 -1.70 1.20
CA ARG A 66 -9.82 -2.92 1.96
C ARG A 66 -9.63 -2.59 3.44
N GLY A 67 -10.27 -3.36 4.30
CA GLY A 67 -10.17 -3.29 5.76
C GLY A 67 -9.69 -4.62 6.33
N TRP A 68 -8.96 -4.57 7.42
CA TRP A 68 -8.62 -5.76 8.21
C TRP A 68 -9.87 -6.24 8.96
N ALA A 69 -10.03 -7.55 9.08
CA ALA A 69 -11.08 -8.13 9.88
C ALA A 69 -10.87 -7.85 11.37
N GLU A 70 -11.95 -7.93 12.16
CA GLU A 70 -11.87 -7.76 13.60
C GLU A 70 -10.82 -8.72 14.21
N GLY A 71 -9.94 -8.20 15.06
CA GLY A 71 -8.86 -8.95 15.70
C GLY A 71 -7.59 -9.10 14.86
N GLN A 72 -7.57 -8.69 13.60
CA GLN A 72 -6.35 -8.59 12.80
C GLN A 72 -5.66 -7.24 13.02
N THR A 73 -4.35 -7.29 13.13
CA THR A 73 -3.52 -6.10 13.33
C THR A 73 -2.83 -5.68 12.04
N PHE A 74 -2.30 -4.46 12.04
CA PHE A 74 -1.43 -4.00 10.96
C PHE A 74 -0.17 -4.88 10.85
N GLU A 75 0.38 -5.31 11.99
CA GLU A 75 1.57 -6.16 12.05
C GLU A 75 1.35 -7.51 11.37
N ASP A 76 0.17 -8.12 11.52
CA ASP A 76 -0.18 -9.37 10.83
C ASP A 76 -0.05 -9.21 9.31
N GLY A 77 -0.51 -8.08 8.77
CA GLY A 77 -0.40 -7.78 7.35
C GLY A 77 1.04 -7.57 6.90
N VAL A 78 1.86 -6.88 7.70
CA VAL A 78 3.28 -6.66 7.40
C VAL A 78 4.03 -8.00 7.39
N VAL A 79 3.80 -8.84 8.38
CA VAL A 79 4.43 -10.19 8.46
C VAL A 79 4.02 -11.03 7.26
N ALA A 80 2.73 -11.09 6.93
CA ALA A 80 2.24 -11.88 5.80
C ALA A 80 2.83 -11.40 4.46
N ALA A 81 2.94 -10.10 4.24
CA ALA A 81 3.56 -9.55 3.04
C ALA A 81 5.06 -9.87 2.95
N ALA A 82 5.78 -9.79 4.08
CA ALA A 82 7.20 -10.11 4.15
C ALA A 82 7.45 -11.61 3.88
N GLU A 83 6.65 -12.49 4.46
CA GLU A 83 6.74 -13.93 4.22
C GLU A 83 6.53 -14.30 2.75
N LYS A 84 5.50 -13.73 2.12
CA LYS A 84 5.28 -13.89 0.68
C LYS A 84 6.48 -13.42 -0.14
N ALA A 85 7.11 -12.30 0.25
CA ALA A 85 8.27 -11.78 -0.46
C ALA A 85 9.47 -12.72 -0.37
N ILE A 86 9.72 -13.27 0.81
CA ILE A 86 10.81 -14.23 1.05
C ILE A 86 10.59 -15.52 0.25
N GLU A 87 9.38 -16.06 0.29
CA GLU A 87 8.99 -17.25 -0.45
C GLU A 87 9.15 -17.04 -1.96
N GLN A 88 8.62 -15.96 -2.49
CA GLN A 88 8.71 -15.64 -3.91
C GLN A 88 10.16 -15.39 -4.37
N ALA A 89 10.99 -14.81 -3.51
CA ALA A 89 12.40 -14.59 -3.77
C ALA A 89 13.22 -15.89 -3.74
N GLY A 90 12.69 -16.97 -3.15
CA GLY A 90 13.38 -18.25 -3.03
C GLY A 90 14.60 -18.22 -2.11
N ILE A 91 14.62 -17.31 -1.11
CA ILE A 91 15.72 -17.15 -0.16
C ILE A 91 15.30 -17.62 1.25
N GLY A 92 16.31 -18.00 2.06
CA GLY A 92 16.08 -18.30 3.47
C GLY A 92 16.12 -17.02 4.35
N ARG A 93 15.36 -17.02 5.46
CA ARG A 93 15.37 -15.90 6.42
C ARG A 93 16.78 -15.57 6.96
N SER A 94 17.65 -16.57 7.08
CA SER A 94 19.05 -16.38 7.50
C SER A 94 19.93 -15.61 6.52
N GLN A 95 19.46 -15.44 5.28
CA GLN A 95 20.16 -14.65 4.26
C GLN A 95 19.77 -13.17 4.27
N ILE A 96 18.79 -12.79 5.12
CA ILE A 96 18.34 -11.40 5.27
C ILE A 96 19.27 -10.70 6.26
N GLY A 97 20.03 -9.72 5.76
CA GLY A 97 20.94 -8.93 6.59
C GLY A 97 20.34 -7.65 7.15
N LEU A 98 19.26 -7.16 6.54
CA LEU A 98 18.60 -5.91 6.94
C LEU A 98 17.11 -5.97 6.61
N LEU A 99 16.29 -5.48 7.54
CA LEU A 99 14.87 -5.26 7.36
C LEU A 99 14.57 -3.77 7.61
N ILE A 100 13.84 -3.16 6.68
CA ILE A 100 13.45 -1.74 6.79
C ILE A 100 11.93 -1.67 6.80
N ASN A 101 11.36 -1.19 7.92
CA ASN A 101 9.95 -0.85 8.01
C ASN A 101 9.78 0.66 7.77
N ALA A 102 9.17 1.02 6.64
CA ALA A 102 8.91 2.41 6.24
C ALA A 102 7.43 2.79 6.37
N SER A 103 6.66 2.07 7.19
CA SER A 103 5.24 2.35 7.39
C SER A 103 5.00 3.64 8.16
N VAL A 104 3.86 4.29 7.89
CA VAL A 104 3.37 5.45 8.64
C VAL A 104 2.53 5.00 9.85
N THR A 105 1.75 3.93 9.67
CA THR A 105 0.93 3.33 10.74
C THR A 105 1.79 2.45 11.63
N ARG A 106 1.65 2.60 12.94
CA ARG A 106 2.40 1.85 13.96
C ARG A 106 1.48 1.54 15.12
N ASP A 107 1.61 0.35 15.68
CA ASP A 107 0.89 -0.04 16.89
C ASP A 107 1.61 0.46 18.14
N ASN A 108 2.94 0.65 18.06
CA ASN A 108 3.76 1.17 19.14
C ASN A 108 4.58 2.39 18.69
N PHE A 109 4.75 3.37 19.59
CA PHE A 109 5.61 4.53 19.33
C PHE A 109 7.08 4.20 19.49
N GLU A 110 7.44 3.42 20.53
CA GLU A 110 8.80 2.97 20.83
C GLU A 110 8.76 1.61 21.57
N PRO A 111 9.49 0.61 21.09
CA PRO A 111 10.17 0.54 19.78
C PRO A 111 9.17 0.55 18.63
N ALA A 112 9.57 1.17 17.51
CA ALA A 112 8.74 1.29 16.31
C ALA A 112 8.73 -0.04 15.51
N VAL A 113 8.21 -1.09 16.10
CA VAL A 113 8.00 -2.41 15.48
C VAL A 113 6.53 -2.73 15.48
#